data_7bbc504ecb9045bddbec3193f61c876e
#
_entry.id   7bbc504ecb9045bddbec3193f61c876e
#
_cell.length_a   1.000
_cell.length_b   1.000
_cell.length_c   1.000
_cell.angle_alpha   90.00
_cell.angle_beta   90.00
_cell.angle_gamma   90.00
#
_symmetry.space_group_name_H-M   'P 1'
#
loop_
_entity.id
_entity.type
_entity.pdbx_description
1 polymer ?
#
loop_
_entity_poly.entity_id
_entity_poly.type
_entity_poly.pdbx_seq_one_letter_code
_entity_poly.pdbx_strand_id
1 'polypeptide(L)'
;VSDCIARRQALASLWGAALFGSGSVLAQPQASALRFSGAYGDAVFHTQNLRQFARRVAELAGAPVELGVNSQLKPMAEVLPALEKGELAFGEVLMSSYGVKYPLLTLDSLPFIVRGFDDAAHMWEASRKAVGDEMLAHGVRVLYAVPWPGQGLYSRIAVNQLSDLKGLRFRVYNDATKRLAELSGATATTIAAQDLSKAIETGQVDAMVTSSTTGVDSQAWKSMKFFVDLRAWIPKNMVCVSEKVWNGFSPAVRQSLLEAAKQAETQGWQMARSADEAAKKQLAEQRVQVVPPTAELRRTLDQLGERFGREWAQKAGINSTQALLGYYARRGG
;
A
#
# COMPACT_ATOMS: atom_id res chain seq x y z
N VAL A 1 -68.39 65.23 33.14
CA VAL A 1 -67.91 66.50 33.58
C VAL A 1 -66.50 66.71 33.05
N SER A 2 -66.46 67.52 32.03
CA SER A 2 -65.60 68.71 31.77
C SER A 2 -64.10 68.41 31.54
N ASP A 3 -63.72 68.63 30.33
CA ASP A 3 -63.02 69.81 29.79
C ASP A 3 -61.60 69.99 30.38
N CYS A 4 -60.58 70.23 29.65
CA CYS A 4 -60.25 71.32 28.72
C CYS A 4 -58.84 71.12 28.18
N ILE A 5 -58.69 71.17 26.88
CA ILE A 5 -57.93 72.12 26.04
C ILE A 5 -56.45 72.40 26.41
N ALA A 6 -55.61 72.06 25.50
CA ALA A 6 -54.85 72.95 24.60
C ALA A 6 -53.31 72.86 24.63
N ARG A 7 -52.85 72.84 23.42
CA ARG A 7 -51.72 73.55 22.76
C ARG A 7 -50.30 72.99 22.83
N ARG A 8 -49.90 72.59 21.62
CA ARG A 8 -48.72 73.04 20.86
C ARG A 8 -47.31 72.80 21.46
N GLN A 9 -46.54 72.02 20.84
CA GLN A 9 -45.42 72.51 19.98
C GLN A 9 -44.75 71.40 19.23
N ALA A 10 -44.45 71.66 17.96
CA ALA A 10 -43.74 70.84 17.02
C ALA A 10 -42.24 70.80 17.37
N LEU A 11 -41.63 69.64 17.32
CA LEU A 11 -40.18 69.51 17.12
C LEU A 11 -39.94 68.34 16.18
N ALA A 12 -39.35 68.66 15.07
CA ALA A 12 -38.89 67.72 14.05
C ALA A 12 -37.79 66.85 14.57
N SER A 13 -37.93 65.54 14.46
CA SER A 13 -36.85 64.59 14.72
C SER A 13 -36.53 63.88 13.41
N LEU A 14 -35.33 64.14 12.91
CA LEU A 14 -34.65 63.45 11.80
C LEU A 14 -34.56 61.97 12.06
N TRP A 15 -35.22 61.18 11.23
CA TRP A 15 -35.03 59.76 11.15
C TRP A 15 -33.77 59.48 10.29
N GLY A 16 -32.63 59.18 10.96
CA GLY A 16 -31.44 58.60 10.33
C GLY A 16 -31.72 57.15 9.95
N ALA A 17 -31.90 56.90 8.67
CA ALA A 17 -31.94 55.58 8.13
C ALA A 17 -30.53 54.93 8.24
N ALA A 18 -30.29 54.04 9.23
CA ALA A 18 -29.15 53.21 9.30
C ALA A 18 -29.30 52.12 8.22
N LEU A 19 -28.61 52.28 7.10
CA LEU A 19 -28.39 51.24 6.12
C LEU A 19 -27.50 50.15 6.75
N PHE A 20 -28.13 49.11 7.28
CA PHE A 20 -27.44 47.87 7.54
C PHE A 20 -27.05 47.26 6.18
N GLY A 21 -25.84 47.52 5.76
CA GLY A 21 -25.18 46.82 4.66
C GLY A 21 -25.07 45.34 5.04
N SER A 22 -25.99 44.53 4.53
CA SER A 22 -25.85 43.07 4.55
C SER A 22 -24.64 42.71 3.69
N GLY A 23 -23.46 42.67 4.33
CA GLY A 23 -22.26 42.12 3.71
C GLY A 23 -22.54 40.64 3.43
N SER A 24 -22.88 40.34 2.18
CA SER A 24 -22.86 38.97 1.71
C SER A 24 -21.43 38.44 1.88
N VAL A 25 -21.21 37.65 2.92
CA VAL A 25 -20.02 36.80 3.04
C VAL A 25 -20.07 35.87 1.84
N LEU A 26 -19.35 36.25 0.80
CA LEU A 26 -19.10 35.34 -0.32
C LEU A 26 -18.43 34.11 0.29
N ALA A 27 -19.18 33.01 0.42
CA ALA A 27 -18.63 31.71 0.78
C ALA A 27 -17.52 31.44 -0.24
N GLN A 28 -16.28 31.41 0.23
CA GLN A 28 -15.18 30.95 -0.60
C GLN A 28 -15.54 29.55 -1.13
N PRO A 29 -15.39 29.27 -2.41
CA PRO A 29 -15.65 27.95 -2.94
C PRO A 29 -14.78 26.96 -2.15
N GLN A 30 -15.43 26.07 -1.42
CA GLN A 30 -14.76 25.04 -0.63
C GLN A 30 -13.96 24.19 -1.61
N ALA A 31 -12.64 24.18 -1.49
CA ALA A 31 -11.78 23.38 -2.35
C ALA A 31 -12.30 21.93 -2.35
N SER A 32 -12.49 21.36 -3.52
CA SER A 32 -12.95 19.99 -3.64
C SER A 32 -11.98 19.06 -2.91
N ALA A 33 -12.51 18.09 -2.17
CA ALA A 33 -11.69 17.16 -1.39
C ALA A 33 -10.73 16.36 -2.30
N LEU A 34 -9.49 16.24 -1.86
CA LEU A 34 -8.49 15.41 -2.50
C LEU A 34 -8.81 13.95 -2.17
N ARG A 35 -9.27 13.17 -3.15
CA ARG A 35 -9.63 11.76 -2.95
C ARG A 35 -8.39 10.89 -2.90
N PHE A 36 -8.21 10.15 -1.81
CA PHE A 36 -7.08 9.28 -1.54
C PHE A 36 -7.55 7.86 -1.27
N SER A 37 -7.16 6.90 -2.11
CA SER A 37 -7.56 5.50 -1.99
C SER A 37 -6.48 4.66 -1.33
N GLY A 38 -6.83 3.95 -0.25
CA GLY A 38 -6.04 2.92 0.43
C GLY A 38 -6.71 1.56 0.32
N ALA A 39 -5.91 0.50 0.15
CA ALA A 39 -6.41 -0.83 -0.14
C ALA A 39 -6.74 -1.67 1.11
N TYR A 40 -6.23 -1.30 2.28
CA TYR A 40 -6.27 -2.13 3.48
C TYR A 40 -7.10 -1.52 4.59
N GLY A 41 -7.51 -2.35 5.56
CA GLY A 41 -8.28 -1.94 6.73
C GLY A 41 -7.45 -1.14 7.76
N ASP A 42 -8.11 -0.52 8.72
CA ASP A 42 -7.52 0.42 9.67
C ASP A 42 -6.43 -0.18 10.58
N ALA A 43 -6.51 -1.45 10.90
CA ALA A 43 -5.54 -2.13 11.76
C ALA A 43 -4.18 -2.33 11.08
N VAL A 44 -4.13 -2.31 9.74
CA VAL A 44 -2.90 -2.57 8.97
C VAL A 44 -1.94 -1.38 9.06
N PHE A 45 -0.68 -1.65 9.36
CA PHE A 45 0.34 -0.59 9.54
C PHE A 45 0.51 0.30 8.29
N HIS A 46 0.30 -0.22 7.09
CA HIS A 46 0.25 0.58 5.86
C HIS A 46 -0.82 1.65 5.91
N THR A 47 -2.05 1.29 6.35
CA THR A 47 -3.15 2.25 6.49
C THR A 47 -2.85 3.29 7.56
N GLN A 48 -2.19 2.91 8.67
CA GLN A 48 -1.79 3.84 9.72
C GLN A 48 -0.76 4.85 9.19
N ASN A 49 0.25 4.40 8.42
CA ASN A 49 1.20 5.27 7.74
C ASN A 49 0.49 6.20 6.74
N LEU A 50 -0.42 5.65 5.94
CA LEU A 50 -1.20 6.39 4.95
C LEU A 50 -2.05 7.49 5.59
N ARG A 51 -2.70 7.22 6.74
CA ARG A 51 -3.49 8.22 7.49
C ARG A 51 -2.64 9.39 7.99
N GLN A 52 -1.42 9.11 8.44
CA GLN A 52 -0.50 10.17 8.87
C GLN A 52 -0.08 11.04 7.69
N PHE A 53 0.27 10.41 6.56
CA PHE A 53 0.61 11.14 5.34
C PHE A 53 -0.58 11.94 4.80
N ALA A 54 -1.80 11.37 4.78
CA ALA A 54 -3.01 12.06 4.32
C ALA A 54 -3.33 13.32 5.14
N ARG A 55 -3.12 13.29 6.46
CA ARG A 55 -3.24 14.49 7.32
C ARG A 55 -2.23 15.57 6.91
N ARG A 56 -0.97 15.16 6.67
CA ARG A 56 0.05 16.12 6.21
C ARG A 56 -0.28 16.70 4.83
N VAL A 57 -0.83 15.88 3.92
CA VAL A 57 -1.32 16.36 2.62
C VAL A 57 -2.40 17.43 2.79
N ALA A 58 -3.39 17.18 3.67
CA ALA A 58 -4.48 18.15 3.92
C ALA A 58 -3.95 19.48 4.44
N GLU A 59 -3.02 19.45 5.40
CA GLU A 59 -2.38 20.65 5.96
C GLU A 59 -1.57 21.42 4.91
N LEU A 60 -0.73 20.71 4.15
CA LEU A 60 0.18 21.33 3.17
C LEU A 60 -0.55 21.85 1.92
N ALA A 61 -1.56 21.12 1.47
CA ALA A 61 -2.36 21.52 0.31
C ALA A 61 -3.45 22.57 0.64
N GLY A 62 -3.76 22.77 1.91
CA GLY A 62 -4.87 23.65 2.33
C GLY A 62 -6.24 23.17 1.84
N ALA A 63 -6.40 21.86 1.63
CA ALA A 63 -7.61 21.25 1.10
C ALA A 63 -7.96 19.98 1.89
N PRO A 64 -9.25 19.67 2.10
CA PRO A 64 -9.66 18.45 2.78
C PRO A 64 -9.21 17.22 1.98
N VAL A 65 -8.86 16.13 2.69
CA VAL A 65 -8.54 14.83 2.09
C VAL A 65 -9.64 13.84 2.44
N GLU A 66 -10.28 13.26 1.42
CA GLU A 66 -11.20 12.13 1.55
C GLU A 66 -10.37 10.83 1.44
N LEU A 67 -10.00 10.25 2.57
CA LEU A 67 -9.27 8.98 2.61
C LEU A 67 -10.25 7.81 2.73
N GLY A 68 -10.43 7.04 1.65
CA GLY A 68 -11.12 5.76 1.66
C GLY A 68 -10.14 4.62 1.87
N VAL A 69 -10.32 3.84 2.93
CA VAL A 69 -9.53 2.66 3.26
C VAL A 69 -10.28 1.39 2.88
N ASN A 70 -9.65 0.23 2.96
CA ASN A 70 -10.25 -1.06 2.61
C ASN A 70 -10.93 -1.08 1.23
N SER A 71 -10.30 -0.42 0.25
CA SER A 71 -10.79 -0.30 -1.14
C SER A 71 -12.15 0.40 -1.29
N GLN A 72 -12.58 1.23 -0.32
CA GLN A 72 -13.89 1.90 -0.34
C GLN A 72 -14.07 2.86 -1.52
N LEU A 73 -13.01 3.57 -1.96
CA LEU A 73 -13.11 4.47 -3.11
C LEU A 73 -12.90 3.75 -4.43
N LYS A 74 -11.92 2.85 -4.49
CA LYS A 74 -11.59 2.05 -5.68
C LYS A 74 -10.99 0.71 -5.27
N PRO A 75 -11.33 -0.38 -5.95
CA PRO A 75 -10.57 -1.63 -5.87
C PRO A 75 -9.11 -1.38 -6.25
N MET A 76 -8.16 -2.13 -5.64
CA MET A 76 -6.72 -1.94 -5.89
C MET A 76 -6.37 -1.94 -7.39
N ALA A 77 -6.96 -2.82 -8.18
CA ALA A 77 -6.71 -2.91 -9.62
C ALA A 77 -7.13 -1.65 -10.43
N GLU A 78 -7.99 -0.80 -9.86
CA GLU A 78 -8.48 0.42 -10.51
C GLU A 78 -7.77 1.69 -10.04
N VAL A 79 -6.91 1.62 -9.00
CA VAL A 79 -6.29 2.80 -8.40
C VAL A 79 -5.34 3.51 -9.37
N LEU A 80 -4.39 2.79 -10.01
CA LEU A 80 -3.49 3.43 -10.99
C LEU A 80 -4.25 4.00 -12.20
N PRO A 81 -5.19 3.29 -12.83
CA PRO A 81 -6.02 3.88 -13.88
C PRO A 81 -6.79 5.13 -13.46
N ALA A 82 -7.26 5.18 -12.21
CA ALA A 82 -7.96 6.36 -11.68
C ALA A 82 -7.01 7.55 -11.43
N LEU A 83 -5.78 7.30 -11.00
CA LEU A 83 -4.72 8.31 -10.88
C LEU A 83 -4.31 8.85 -12.26
N GLU A 84 -4.09 7.98 -13.26
CA GLU A 84 -3.78 8.35 -14.65
C GLU A 84 -4.83 9.33 -15.21
N LYS A 85 -6.12 9.08 -14.92
CA LYS A 85 -7.24 9.93 -15.35
C LYS A 85 -7.44 11.19 -14.49
N GLY A 86 -6.90 11.22 -13.27
CA GLY A 86 -7.14 12.28 -12.27
C GLY A 86 -8.47 12.14 -11.53
N GLU A 87 -9.10 10.96 -11.56
CA GLU A 87 -10.29 10.63 -10.77
C GLU A 87 -9.97 10.48 -9.27
N LEU A 88 -8.75 10.05 -8.97
CA LEU A 88 -8.14 10.08 -7.64
C LEU A 88 -7.00 11.09 -7.62
N ALA A 89 -6.85 11.80 -6.51
CA ALA A 89 -5.72 12.66 -6.26
C ALA A 89 -4.50 11.83 -5.82
N PHE A 90 -4.69 10.93 -4.85
CA PHE A 90 -3.67 10.05 -4.31
C PHE A 90 -4.16 8.60 -4.26
N GLY A 91 -3.23 7.66 -4.24
CA GLY A 91 -3.55 6.25 -4.09
C GLY A 91 -2.37 5.43 -3.61
N GLU A 92 -2.68 4.36 -2.88
CA GLU A 92 -1.74 3.34 -2.45
C GLU A 92 -2.02 2.04 -3.21
N VAL A 93 -0.97 1.40 -3.73
CA VAL A 93 -1.07 0.13 -4.45
C VAL A 93 0.08 -0.80 -4.12
N LEU A 94 -0.19 -2.09 -4.04
CA LEU A 94 0.83 -3.13 -4.07
C LEU A 94 1.46 -3.17 -5.46
N MET A 95 2.76 -2.90 -5.59
CA MET A 95 3.46 -2.77 -6.86
C MET A 95 3.23 -4.00 -7.76
N SER A 96 3.43 -5.20 -7.23
CA SER A 96 3.31 -6.46 -7.99
C SER A 96 1.90 -6.77 -8.52
N SER A 97 0.84 -6.10 -8.02
CA SER A 97 -0.51 -6.24 -8.55
C SER A 97 -0.67 -5.72 -9.97
N TYR A 98 0.26 -4.90 -10.43
CA TYR A 98 0.27 -4.33 -11.78
C TYR A 98 1.37 -4.91 -12.68
N GLY A 99 1.98 -6.02 -12.26
CA GLY A 99 3.11 -6.64 -12.93
C GLY A 99 2.85 -7.10 -14.37
N VAL A 100 1.60 -7.42 -14.71
CA VAL A 100 1.23 -7.79 -16.09
C VAL A 100 1.40 -6.60 -17.03
N LYS A 101 0.99 -5.38 -16.61
CA LYS A 101 1.12 -4.15 -17.40
C LYS A 101 2.53 -3.55 -17.29
N TYR A 102 3.12 -3.61 -16.10
CA TYR A 102 4.40 -2.99 -15.75
C TYR A 102 5.33 -4.02 -15.10
N PRO A 103 6.09 -4.82 -15.89
CA PRO A 103 6.96 -5.87 -15.34
C PRO A 103 7.97 -5.37 -14.32
N LEU A 104 8.46 -4.12 -14.43
CA LEU A 104 9.37 -3.51 -13.45
C LEU A 104 8.78 -3.50 -12.03
N LEU A 105 7.46 -3.34 -11.89
CA LEU A 105 6.80 -3.32 -10.59
C LEU A 105 6.78 -4.68 -9.89
N THR A 106 7.22 -5.75 -10.54
CA THR A 106 7.36 -7.08 -9.90
C THR A 106 8.77 -7.37 -9.38
N LEU A 107 9.71 -6.45 -9.59
CA LEU A 107 11.12 -6.65 -9.23
C LEU A 107 11.31 -6.98 -7.74
N ASP A 108 10.55 -6.33 -6.85
CA ASP A 108 10.59 -6.54 -5.40
C ASP A 108 9.89 -7.83 -4.94
N SER A 109 9.17 -8.46 -5.84
CA SER A 109 8.44 -9.71 -5.62
C SER A 109 9.08 -10.90 -6.33
N LEU A 110 10.30 -10.73 -6.87
CA LEU A 110 11.08 -11.82 -7.41
C LEU A 110 11.48 -12.77 -6.28
N PRO A 111 11.04 -14.05 -6.34
CA PRO A 111 11.26 -14.98 -5.25
C PRO A 111 12.74 -15.23 -4.97
N PHE A 112 13.10 -15.21 -3.68
CA PHE A 112 14.39 -15.65 -3.14
C PHE A 112 15.62 -14.81 -3.57
N ILE A 113 15.41 -13.62 -4.18
CA ILE A 113 16.48 -12.68 -4.52
C ILE A 113 16.79 -11.78 -3.32
N VAL A 114 15.77 -11.18 -2.71
CA VAL A 114 15.85 -10.31 -1.53
C VAL A 114 15.54 -11.12 -0.28
N ARG A 115 16.38 -11.04 0.77
CA ARG A 115 16.28 -11.91 1.95
C ARG A 115 16.03 -11.19 3.28
N GLY A 116 15.92 -9.88 3.27
CA GLY A 116 15.71 -9.08 4.48
C GLY A 116 15.43 -7.62 4.15
N PHE A 117 15.06 -6.85 5.16
CA PHE A 117 14.71 -5.45 4.97
C PHE A 117 15.85 -4.58 4.43
N ASP A 118 17.10 -4.85 4.86
CA ASP A 118 18.27 -4.08 4.38
C ASP A 118 18.53 -4.38 2.90
N ASP A 119 18.43 -5.65 2.53
CA ASP A 119 18.55 -6.11 1.16
C ASP A 119 17.40 -5.55 0.27
N ALA A 120 16.17 -5.48 0.84
CA ALA A 120 15.04 -4.83 0.18
C ALA A 120 15.24 -3.31 0.01
N ALA A 121 15.94 -2.65 0.94
CA ALA A 121 16.29 -1.24 0.82
C ALA A 121 17.28 -1.03 -0.34
N HIS A 122 18.31 -1.86 -0.46
CA HIS A 122 19.25 -1.82 -1.60
C HIS A 122 18.54 -2.02 -2.94
N MET A 123 17.58 -2.97 -3.00
CA MET A 123 16.76 -3.19 -4.19
C MET A 123 15.92 -1.94 -4.52
N TRP A 124 15.29 -1.32 -3.50
CA TRP A 124 14.50 -0.11 -3.71
C TRP A 124 15.36 1.06 -4.20
N GLU A 125 16.51 1.29 -3.59
CA GLU A 125 17.44 2.34 -4.03
C GLU A 125 17.94 2.12 -5.48
N ALA A 126 18.12 0.88 -5.90
CA ALA A 126 18.52 0.56 -7.27
C ALA A 126 17.39 0.75 -8.30
N SER A 127 16.13 0.58 -7.88
CA SER A 127 14.97 0.56 -8.79
C SER A 127 14.08 1.80 -8.73
N ARG A 128 14.11 2.59 -7.64
CA ARG A 128 13.16 3.69 -7.40
C ARG A 128 13.09 4.72 -8.53
N LYS A 129 14.26 5.05 -9.15
CA LYS A 129 14.28 5.99 -10.27
C LYS A 129 13.56 5.42 -11.49
N ALA A 130 13.88 4.18 -11.86
CA ALA A 130 13.26 3.53 -13.01
C ALA A 130 11.73 3.35 -12.81
N VAL A 131 11.30 2.95 -11.61
CA VAL A 131 9.88 2.86 -11.24
C VAL A 131 9.20 4.23 -11.31
N GLY A 132 9.86 5.27 -10.79
CA GLY A 132 9.34 6.64 -10.85
C GLY A 132 9.18 7.16 -12.27
N ASP A 133 10.18 6.94 -13.12
CA ASP A 133 10.19 7.37 -14.53
C ASP A 133 9.08 6.63 -15.33
N GLU A 134 8.93 5.32 -15.12
CA GLU A 134 7.88 4.53 -15.77
C GLU A 134 6.50 5.00 -15.38
N MET A 135 6.24 5.18 -14.09
CA MET A 135 4.95 5.65 -13.62
C MET A 135 4.66 7.08 -14.07
N LEU A 136 5.66 7.96 -14.07
CA LEU A 136 5.51 9.33 -14.53
C LEU A 136 5.14 9.41 -16.02
N ALA A 137 5.69 8.54 -16.85
CA ALA A 137 5.32 8.42 -18.27
C ALA A 137 3.83 8.06 -18.46
N HIS A 138 3.20 7.49 -17.45
CA HIS A 138 1.76 7.18 -17.40
C HIS A 138 0.94 8.21 -16.60
N GLY A 139 1.49 9.38 -16.29
CA GLY A 139 0.78 10.45 -15.57
C GLY A 139 0.58 10.19 -14.08
N VAL A 140 1.39 9.32 -13.49
CA VAL A 140 1.37 8.97 -12.07
C VAL A 140 2.74 9.24 -11.47
N ARG A 141 2.80 10.02 -10.39
CA ARG A 141 4.04 10.30 -9.67
C ARG A 141 4.13 9.44 -8.43
N VAL A 142 5.17 8.64 -8.32
CA VAL A 142 5.50 7.89 -7.11
C VAL A 142 6.10 8.86 -6.09
N LEU A 143 5.54 8.88 -4.89
CA LEU A 143 6.00 9.71 -3.78
C LEU A 143 6.93 8.93 -2.86
N TYR A 144 6.52 7.73 -2.45
CA TYR A 144 7.30 6.85 -1.59
C TYR A 144 6.81 5.40 -1.67
N ALA A 145 7.60 4.47 -1.10
CA ALA A 145 7.20 3.08 -1.00
C ALA A 145 7.49 2.50 0.40
N VAL A 146 6.58 1.65 0.87
CA VAL A 146 6.66 0.99 2.17
C VAL A 146 6.68 -0.53 1.96
N PRO A 147 7.64 -1.26 2.55
CA PRO A 147 7.72 -2.71 2.39
C PRO A 147 6.71 -3.43 3.28
N TRP A 148 6.27 -4.58 2.82
CA TRP A 148 5.66 -5.61 3.66
C TRP A 148 6.76 -6.42 4.36
N PRO A 149 6.47 -7.11 5.46
CA PRO A 149 7.35 -8.13 5.99
C PRO A 149 7.70 -9.21 4.96
N GLY A 150 8.84 -9.87 5.16
CA GLY A 150 9.25 -10.98 4.32
C GLY A 150 8.16 -12.04 4.22
N GLN A 151 7.86 -12.49 3.00
CA GLN A 151 6.78 -13.45 2.77
C GLN A 151 7.20 -14.84 3.25
N GLY A 152 6.44 -15.42 4.17
CA GLY A 152 6.62 -16.76 4.71
C GLY A 152 5.54 -17.72 4.24
N LEU A 153 5.79 -19.01 4.38
CA LEU A 153 4.84 -20.07 4.02
C LEU A 153 4.01 -20.47 5.22
N TYR A 154 2.72 -20.24 5.14
CA TYR A 154 1.72 -20.80 6.05
C TYR A 154 1.22 -22.12 5.51
N SER A 155 1.02 -23.12 6.41
CA SER A 155 0.41 -24.38 6.04
C SER A 155 -0.28 -25.06 7.22
N ARG A 156 -1.22 -25.96 6.89
CA ARG A 156 -1.89 -26.83 7.88
C ARG A 156 -1.03 -27.98 8.33
N ILE A 157 -0.05 -28.38 7.51
CA ILE A 157 0.87 -29.48 7.71
C ILE A 157 2.32 -28.97 7.75
N ALA A 158 3.24 -29.74 8.30
CA ALA A 158 4.66 -29.45 8.19
C ALA A 158 5.12 -29.55 6.73
N VAL A 159 5.89 -28.55 6.27
CA VAL A 159 6.45 -28.51 4.91
C VAL A 159 7.96 -28.50 5.00
N ASN A 160 8.56 -29.62 4.67
CA ASN A 160 10.01 -29.84 4.71
C ASN A 160 10.65 -29.76 3.32
N GLN A 161 9.88 -30.03 2.28
CA GLN A 161 10.24 -29.98 0.87
C GLN A 161 9.07 -29.43 0.04
N LEU A 162 9.34 -28.97 -1.17
CA LEU A 162 8.33 -28.30 -2.01
C LEU A 162 7.17 -29.24 -2.40
N SER A 163 7.45 -30.53 -2.59
CA SER A 163 6.44 -31.53 -2.93
C SER A 163 5.41 -31.81 -1.84
N ASP A 164 5.67 -31.42 -0.58
CA ASP A 164 4.70 -31.54 0.52
C ASP A 164 3.48 -30.64 0.30
N LEU A 165 3.58 -29.64 -0.58
CA LEU A 165 2.46 -28.78 -0.99
C LEU A 165 1.56 -29.41 -2.05
N LYS A 166 1.94 -30.54 -2.64
CA LYS A 166 1.18 -31.18 -3.73
C LYS A 166 -0.27 -31.46 -3.32
N GLY A 167 -1.20 -30.99 -4.16
CA GLY A 167 -2.64 -31.18 -3.96
C GLY A 167 -3.28 -30.27 -2.91
N LEU A 168 -2.50 -29.48 -2.13
CA LEU A 168 -3.05 -28.51 -1.20
C LEU A 168 -3.71 -27.34 -1.95
N ARG A 169 -4.80 -26.80 -1.41
CA ARG A 169 -5.42 -25.55 -1.88
C ARG A 169 -4.52 -24.38 -1.47
N PHE A 170 -3.82 -23.85 -2.46
CA PHE A 170 -2.83 -22.81 -2.25
C PHE A 170 -3.37 -21.44 -2.65
N ARG A 171 -3.44 -20.52 -1.71
CA ARG A 171 -3.84 -19.15 -2.01
C ARG A 171 -2.81 -18.45 -2.87
N VAL A 172 -3.27 -17.84 -3.97
CA VAL A 172 -2.45 -16.99 -4.84
C VAL A 172 -3.04 -15.58 -4.91
N TYR A 173 -2.18 -14.56 -5.06
CA TYR A 173 -2.58 -13.16 -5.17
C TYR A 173 -1.73 -12.37 -6.19
N ASN A 174 -0.67 -13.00 -6.70
CA ASN A 174 0.19 -12.47 -7.77
C ASN A 174 0.84 -13.63 -8.55
N ASP A 175 1.57 -13.28 -9.62
CA ASP A 175 2.20 -14.27 -10.50
C ASP A 175 3.26 -15.13 -9.77
N ALA A 176 4.00 -14.55 -8.82
CA ALA A 176 5.00 -15.30 -8.06
C ALA A 176 4.37 -16.43 -7.23
N THR A 177 3.27 -16.12 -6.52
CA THR A 177 2.53 -17.14 -5.74
C THR A 177 1.85 -18.16 -6.62
N LYS A 178 1.31 -17.75 -7.78
CA LYS A 178 0.73 -18.65 -8.76
C LYS A 178 1.78 -19.64 -9.30
N ARG A 179 2.94 -19.12 -9.69
CA ARG A 179 4.04 -19.93 -10.21
C ARG A 179 4.58 -20.91 -9.17
N LEU A 180 4.66 -20.49 -7.91
CA LEU A 180 5.06 -21.37 -6.81
C LEU A 180 4.05 -22.51 -6.60
N ALA A 181 2.76 -22.23 -6.64
CA ALA A 181 1.71 -23.24 -6.57
C ALA A 181 1.83 -24.26 -7.72
N GLU A 182 2.01 -23.79 -8.95
CA GLU A 182 2.21 -24.65 -10.12
C GLU A 182 3.42 -25.58 -9.97
N LEU A 183 4.57 -25.04 -9.56
CA LEU A 183 5.83 -25.79 -9.42
C LEU A 183 5.80 -26.79 -8.25
N SER A 184 5.01 -26.53 -7.23
CA SER A 184 4.82 -27.43 -6.09
C SER A 184 3.74 -28.51 -6.33
N GLY A 185 2.98 -28.41 -7.42
CA GLY A 185 1.83 -29.27 -7.68
C GLY A 185 0.62 -28.98 -6.79
N ALA A 186 0.57 -27.81 -6.17
CA ALA A 186 -0.57 -27.34 -5.39
C ALA A 186 -1.70 -26.81 -6.28
N THR A 187 -2.92 -26.80 -5.77
CA THR A 187 -4.09 -26.25 -6.45
C THR A 187 -4.21 -24.76 -6.17
N ALA A 188 -3.93 -23.92 -7.17
CA ALA A 188 -3.97 -22.47 -7.03
C ALA A 188 -5.42 -21.95 -6.90
N THR A 189 -5.67 -21.12 -5.89
CA THR A 189 -6.95 -20.43 -5.66
C THR A 189 -6.67 -18.94 -5.45
N THR A 190 -7.22 -18.09 -6.34
CA THR A 190 -7.07 -16.63 -6.23
C THR A 190 -7.99 -16.08 -5.16
N ILE A 191 -7.42 -15.47 -4.10
CA ILE A 191 -8.16 -14.88 -2.99
C ILE A 191 -7.54 -13.52 -2.65
N ALA A 192 -8.34 -12.47 -2.74
CA ALA A 192 -7.93 -11.11 -2.38
C ALA A 192 -7.67 -10.99 -0.85
N ALA A 193 -6.90 -9.97 -0.45
CA ALA A 193 -6.55 -9.80 0.97
C ALA A 193 -7.78 -9.61 1.86
N GLN A 194 -8.77 -8.84 1.42
CA GLN A 194 -10.01 -8.60 2.16
C GLN A 194 -10.87 -9.84 2.39
N ASP A 195 -10.76 -10.86 1.52
CA ASP A 195 -11.55 -12.10 1.58
C ASP A 195 -10.83 -13.22 2.32
N LEU A 196 -9.55 -13.02 2.67
CA LEU A 196 -8.68 -14.09 3.17
C LEU A 196 -9.15 -14.68 4.50
N SER A 197 -9.58 -13.84 5.46
CA SER A 197 -10.07 -14.31 6.77
C SER A 197 -11.24 -15.29 6.62
N LYS A 198 -12.20 -14.94 5.74
CA LYS A 198 -13.35 -15.78 5.44
C LYS A 198 -12.94 -17.09 4.73
N ALA A 199 -12.02 -17.00 3.78
CA ALA A 199 -11.52 -18.17 3.06
C ALA A 199 -10.79 -19.17 3.98
N ILE A 200 -10.04 -18.66 4.95
CA ILE A 200 -9.38 -19.49 5.99
C ILE A 200 -10.44 -20.15 6.87
N GLU A 201 -11.38 -19.39 7.37
CA GLU A 201 -12.46 -19.87 8.27
C GLU A 201 -13.33 -20.94 7.60
N THR A 202 -13.67 -20.79 6.33
CA THR A 202 -14.44 -21.75 5.53
C THR A 202 -13.60 -22.89 4.96
N GLY A 203 -12.32 -22.95 5.30
CA GLY A 203 -11.41 -24.02 4.90
C GLY A 203 -11.08 -24.05 3.42
N GLN A 204 -11.12 -22.92 2.70
CA GLN A 204 -10.78 -22.85 1.27
C GLN A 204 -9.27 -22.79 1.01
N VAL A 205 -8.45 -22.60 2.06
CA VAL A 205 -6.99 -22.45 1.98
C VAL A 205 -6.31 -23.46 2.89
N ASP A 206 -5.41 -24.27 2.34
CA ASP A 206 -4.57 -25.21 3.10
C ASP A 206 -3.15 -24.71 3.26
N ALA A 207 -2.67 -23.90 2.30
CA ALA A 207 -1.36 -23.27 2.34
C ALA A 207 -1.37 -21.92 1.62
N MET A 208 -0.46 -21.03 1.99
CA MET A 208 -0.28 -19.72 1.35
C MET A 208 1.12 -19.17 1.63
N VAL A 209 1.65 -18.38 0.70
CA VAL A 209 2.81 -17.52 0.97
C VAL A 209 2.31 -16.10 1.14
N THR A 210 2.53 -15.52 2.34
CA THR A 210 2.15 -14.14 2.67
C THR A 210 2.97 -13.63 3.86
N SER A 211 2.80 -12.35 4.24
CA SER A 211 3.53 -11.75 5.37
C SER A 211 3.06 -12.30 6.73
N SER A 212 3.92 -12.16 7.74
CA SER A 212 3.55 -12.42 9.14
C SER A 212 2.35 -11.59 9.57
N THR A 213 2.31 -10.30 9.21
CA THR A 213 1.21 -9.39 9.54
C THR A 213 -0.10 -9.78 8.86
N THR A 214 -0.08 -10.15 7.58
CA THR A 214 -1.29 -10.66 6.90
C THR A 214 -1.81 -11.93 7.57
N GLY A 215 -0.92 -12.80 8.06
CA GLY A 215 -1.32 -13.98 8.82
C GLY A 215 -2.04 -13.63 10.12
N VAL A 216 -1.60 -12.59 10.81
CA VAL A 216 -2.27 -12.06 12.02
C VAL A 216 -3.61 -11.45 11.66
N ASP A 217 -3.65 -10.54 10.69
CA ASP A 217 -4.85 -9.82 10.27
C ASP A 217 -5.96 -10.78 9.80
N SER A 218 -5.57 -11.87 9.13
CA SER A 218 -6.48 -12.91 8.66
C SER A 218 -6.78 -14.00 9.68
N GLN A 219 -6.19 -13.92 10.89
CA GLN A 219 -6.29 -14.95 11.93
C GLN A 219 -5.91 -16.35 11.41
N ALA A 220 -4.79 -16.42 10.70
CA ALA A 220 -4.33 -17.64 10.03
C ALA A 220 -4.24 -18.86 10.97
N TRP A 221 -4.02 -18.66 12.28
CA TRP A 221 -3.98 -19.70 13.31
C TRP A 221 -5.27 -20.52 13.43
N LYS A 222 -6.42 -20.02 12.93
CA LYS A 222 -7.67 -20.78 12.92
C LYS A 222 -7.57 -22.09 12.13
N SER A 223 -6.71 -22.12 11.10
CA SER A 223 -6.52 -23.33 10.28
C SER A 223 -5.06 -23.69 10.00
N MET A 224 -4.12 -22.71 10.02
CA MET A 224 -2.71 -22.94 9.76
C MET A 224 -1.97 -23.28 11.07
N LYS A 225 -1.12 -24.30 11.01
CA LYS A 225 -0.32 -24.75 12.16
C LYS A 225 1.15 -24.36 12.09
N PHE A 226 1.61 -24.03 10.91
CA PHE A 226 3.01 -23.72 10.64
C PHE A 226 3.14 -22.39 9.91
N PHE A 227 4.16 -21.63 10.28
CA PHE A 227 4.68 -20.49 9.54
C PHE A 227 6.17 -20.72 9.33
N VAL A 228 6.56 -21.06 8.10
CA VAL A 228 7.97 -21.18 7.74
C VAL A 228 8.46 -19.80 7.28
N ASP A 229 9.40 -19.19 8.03
CA ASP A 229 9.96 -17.86 7.72
C ASP A 229 10.91 -17.94 6.51
N LEU A 230 10.31 -18.08 5.33
CA LEU A 230 11.07 -18.20 4.07
C LEU A 230 11.78 -16.91 3.69
N ARG A 231 11.19 -15.76 4.00
CA ARG A 231 11.56 -14.45 3.46
C ARG A 231 11.65 -14.52 1.94
N ALA A 232 10.61 -15.10 1.34
CA ALA A 232 10.62 -15.46 -0.09
C ALA A 232 10.81 -14.22 -0.98
N TRP A 233 10.22 -13.10 -0.62
CA TRP A 233 10.40 -11.76 -1.18
C TRP A 233 9.87 -10.71 -0.20
N ILE A 234 10.16 -9.44 -0.45
CA ILE A 234 9.73 -8.31 0.37
C ILE A 234 9.04 -7.29 -0.53
N PRO A 235 7.74 -7.49 -0.83
CA PRO A 235 7.01 -6.64 -1.74
C PRO A 235 6.75 -5.27 -1.10
N LYS A 236 6.48 -4.27 -1.93
CA LYS A 236 6.20 -2.90 -1.47
C LYS A 236 4.87 -2.41 -1.97
N ASN A 237 4.23 -1.62 -1.12
CA ASN A 237 3.23 -0.69 -1.59
C ASN A 237 3.90 0.61 -1.99
N MET A 238 3.50 1.18 -3.11
CA MET A 238 3.86 2.54 -3.47
C MET A 238 2.66 3.48 -3.25
N VAL A 239 2.95 4.66 -2.74
CA VAL A 239 2.01 5.77 -2.60
C VAL A 239 2.28 6.77 -3.71
N CYS A 240 1.23 7.07 -4.45
CA CYS A 240 1.30 7.83 -5.68
C CYS A 240 0.34 9.03 -5.66
N VAL A 241 0.65 10.03 -6.48
CA VAL A 241 -0.22 11.17 -6.78
C VAL A 241 -0.46 11.25 -8.28
N SER A 242 -1.67 11.63 -8.70
CA SER A 242 -1.96 11.97 -10.08
C SER A 242 -1.08 13.15 -10.53
N GLU A 243 -0.40 13.03 -11.66
CA GLU A 243 0.43 14.12 -12.20
C GLU A 243 -0.41 15.37 -12.54
N LYS A 244 -1.69 15.19 -12.89
CA LYS A 244 -2.63 16.31 -13.09
C LYS A 244 -2.84 17.10 -11.80
N VAL A 245 -3.04 16.39 -10.68
CA VAL A 245 -3.22 17.02 -9.35
C VAL A 245 -1.91 17.64 -8.87
N TRP A 246 -0.80 16.92 -9.04
CA TRP A 246 0.54 17.39 -8.70
C TRP A 246 0.87 18.73 -9.36
N ASN A 247 0.55 18.84 -10.64
CA ASN A 247 0.81 20.07 -11.41
C ASN A 247 -0.06 21.26 -10.98
N GLY A 248 -1.15 21.02 -10.26
CA GLY A 248 -1.96 22.04 -9.63
C GLY A 248 -1.37 22.65 -8.35
N PHE A 249 -0.42 21.95 -7.70
CA PHE A 249 0.22 22.47 -6.48
C PHE A 249 1.30 23.51 -6.82
N SER A 250 1.48 24.51 -5.94
CA SER A 250 2.59 25.45 -6.04
C SER A 250 3.95 24.75 -5.84
N PRO A 251 5.06 25.30 -6.34
CA PRO A 251 6.39 24.71 -6.11
C PRO A 251 6.72 24.51 -4.63
N ALA A 252 6.31 25.40 -3.74
CA ALA A 252 6.52 25.29 -2.30
C ALA A 252 5.74 24.11 -1.70
N VAL A 253 4.46 23.94 -2.09
CA VAL A 253 3.63 22.81 -1.65
C VAL A 253 4.23 21.48 -2.15
N ARG A 254 4.68 21.42 -3.41
CA ARG A 254 5.32 20.23 -3.97
C ARG A 254 6.57 19.83 -3.17
N GLN A 255 7.43 20.79 -2.85
CA GLN A 255 8.62 20.55 -2.04
C GLN A 255 8.27 20.01 -0.66
N SER A 256 7.30 20.65 0.02
CA SER A 256 6.85 20.20 1.35
C SER A 256 6.20 18.81 1.31
N LEU A 257 5.49 18.46 0.23
CA LEU A 257 4.92 17.12 0.02
C LEU A 257 6.01 16.06 -0.19
N LEU A 258 7.10 16.39 -0.90
CA LEU A 258 8.25 15.47 -1.05
C LEU A 258 8.96 15.22 0.28
N GLU A 259 9.13 16.25 1.11
CA GLU A 259 9.70 16.09 2.45
C GLU A 259 8.80 15.24 3.35
N ALA A 260 7.48 15.48 3.32
CA ALA A 260 6.50 14.66 4.06
C ALA A 260 6.49 13.20 3.56
N ALA A 261 6.62 12.98 2.26
CA ALA A 261 6.70 11.65 1.66
C ALA A 261 7.97 10.90 2.12
N LYS A 262 9.12 11.57 2.17
CA LYS A 262 10.38 11.01 2.70
C LYS A 262 10.24 10.59 4.16
N GLN A 263 9.61 11.43 4.98
CA GLN A 263 9.33 11.10 6.39
C GLN A 263 8.39 9.90 6.50
N ALA A 264 7.31 9.88 5.70
CA ALA A 264 6.36 8.76 5.67
C ALA A 264 7.03 7.45 5.21
N GLU A 265 7.94 7.50 4.22
CA GLU A 265 8.73 6.34 3.79
C GLU A 265 9.57 5.80 4.96
N THR A 266 10.39 6.66 5.58
CA THR A 266 11.25 6.26 6.70
C THR A 266 10.44 5.63 7.83
N GLN A 267 9.34 6.27 8.23
CA GLN A 267 8.44 5.75 9.26
C GLN A 267 7.79 4.43 8.84
N GLY A 268 7.33 4.31 7.60
CA GLY A 268 6.70 3.09 7.07
C GLY A 268 7.65 1.90 7.10
N TRP A 269 8.93 2.09 6.78
CA TRP A 269 9.95 1.05 6.88
C TRP A 269 10.19 0.59 8.32
N GLN A 270 10.20 1.52 9.28
CA GLN A 270 10.31 1.20 10.72
C GLN A 270 9.07 0.43 11.19
N MET A 271 7.88 0.90 10.81
CA MET A 271 6.62 0.23 11.14
C MET A 271 6.57 -1.20 10.59
N ALA A 272 7.05 -1.43 9.37
CA ALA A 272 7.11 -2.76 8.76
C ALA A 272 7.99 -3.74 9.56
N ARG A 273 9.18 -3.29 10.02
CA ARG A 273 10.08 -4.10 10.86
C ARG A 273 9.42 -4.46 12.19
N SER A 274 8.90 -3.46 12.91
CA SER A 274 8.25 -3.66 14.21
C SER A 274 7.00 -4.54 14.09
N ALA A 275 6.23 -4.37 13.01
CA ALA A 275 5.04 -5.17 12.75
C ALA A 275 5.38 -6.64 12.44
N ASP A 276 6.48 -6.92 11.73
CA ASP A 276 6.96 -8.28 11.47
C ASP A 276 7.32 -9.03 12.77
N GLU A 277 8.09 -8.37 13.65
CA GLU A 277 8.48 -8.93 14.95
C GLU A 277 7.27 -9.20 15.85
N ALA A 278 6.38 -8.22 15.97
CA ALA A 278 5.15 -8.35 16.76
C ALA A 278 4.24 -9.46 16.21
N ALA A 279 4.07 -9.53 14.89
CA ALA A 279 3.22 -10.53 14.25
C ALA A 279 3.76 -11.95 14.45
N LYS A 280 5.07 -12.19 14.30
CA LYS A 280 5.69 -13.49 14.55
C LYS A 280 5.51 -13.94 16.00
N LYS A 281 5.66 -13.01 16.95
CA LYS A 281 5.40 -13.27 18.37
C LYS A 281 3.93 -13.68 18.59
N GLN A 282 3.00 -12.91 18.04
CA GLN A 282 1.57 -13.19 18.17
C GLN A 282 1.17 -14.53 17.53
N LEU A 283 1.72 -14.88 16.37
CA LEU A 283 1.51 -16.20 15.75
C LEU A 283 1.96 -17.33 16.66
N ALA A 284 3.12 -17.20 17.30
CA ALA A 284 3.63 -18.19 18.25
C ALA A 284 2.73 -18.30 19.50
N GLU A 285 2.25 -17.18 20.05
CA GLU A 285 1.28 -17.15 21.16
C GLU A 285 -0.05 -17.85 20.79
N GLN A 286 -0.45 -17.78 19.51
CA GLN A 286 -1.59 -18.49 18.94
C GLN A 286 -1.28 -19.94 18.53
N ARG A 287 -0.15 -20.49 18.99
CA ARG A 287 0.29 -21.88 18.78
C ARG A 287 0.61 -22.22 17.31
N VAL A 288 0.91 -21.21 16.47
CA VAL A 288 1.52 -21.46 15.17
C VAL A 288 3.02 -21.71 15.38
N GLN A 289 3.52 -22.79 14.83
CA GLN A 289 4.96 -23.08 14.86
C GLN A 289 5.69 -22.15 13.87
N VAL A 290 6.38 -21.15 14.39
CA VAL A 290 7.21 -20.22 13.62
C VAL A 290 8.60 -20.84 13.51
N VAL A 291 8.96 -21.32 12.32
CA VAL A 291 10.18 -22.10 12.11
C VAL A 291 10.98 -21.59 10.89
N PRO A 292 12.31 -21.76 10.86
CA PRO A 292 13.08 -21.56 9.64
C PRO A 292 12.79 -22.68 8.62
N PRO A 293 13.04 -22.46 7.32
CA PRO A 293 12.97 -23.52 6.33
C PRO A 293 14.05 -24.60 6.59
N THR A 294 13.75 -25.85 6.26
CA THR A 294 14.75 -26.90 6.25
C THR A 294 15.86 -26.59 5.23
N ALA A 295 17.04 -27.20 5.39
CA ALA A 295 18.13 -27.01 4.44
C ALA A 295 17.78 -27.51 3.03
N GLU A 296 16.96 -28.56 2.93
CA GLU A 296 16.48 -29.09 1.65
C GLU A 296 15.51 -28.11 0.96
N LEU A 297 14.49 -27.65 1.69
CA LEU A 297 13.55 -26.66 1.18
C LEU A 297 14.27 -25.38 0.74
N ARG A 298 15.23 -24.90 1.54
CA ARG A 298 16.03 -23.70 1.23
C ARG A 298 16.78 -23.86 -0.10
N ARG A 299 17.52 -24.98 -0.28
CA ARG A 299 18.26 -25.25 -1.52
C ARG A 299 17.35 -25.27 -2.75
N THR A 300 16.20 -25.95 -2.65
CA THR A 300 15.23 -26.01 -3.74
C THR A 300 14.69 -24.60 -4.09
N LEU A 301 14.36 -23.80 -3.07
CA LEU A 301 13.85 -22.46 -3.26
C LEU A 301 14.89 -21.50 -3.85
N ASP A 302 16.16 -21.62 -3.45
CA ASP A 302 17.25 -20.82 -4.00
C ASP A 302 17.45 -21.11 -5.50
N GLN A 303 17.40 -22.37 -5.92
CA GLN A 303 17.44 -22.76 -7.34
C GLN A 303 16.23 -22.22 -8.14
N LEU A 304 15.05 -22.22 -7.52
CA LEU A 304 13.87 -21.62 -8.13
C LEU A 304 14.02 -20.10 -8.27
N GLY A 305 14.61 -19.42 -7.29
CA GLY A 305 14.88 -17.99 -7.33
C GLY A 305 15.74 -17.59 -8.53
N GLU A 306 16.82 -18.33 -8.79
CA GLU A 306 17.66 -18.11 -9.98
C GLU A 306 16.89 -18.31 -11.29
N ARG A 307 16.02 -19.31 -11.35
CA ARG A 307 15.16 -19.55 -12.51
C ARG A 307 14.17 -18.42 -12.70
N PHE A 308 13.46 -17.99 -11.64
CA PHE A 308 12.53 -16.86 -11.69
C PHE A 308 13.20 -15.57 -12.13
N GLY A 309 14.40 -15.28 -11.62
CA GLY A 309 15.16 -14.10 -12.03
C GLY A 309 15.49 -14.10 -13.51
N ARG A 310 15.93 -15.25 -14.07
CA ARG A 310 16.20 -15.39 -15.51
C ARG A 310 14.93 -15.26 -16.37
N GLU A 311 13.85 -15.94 -16.01
CA GLU A 311 12.56 -15.86 -16.71
C GLU A 311 11.99 -14.44 -16.71
N TRP A 312 12.15 -13.74 -15.58
CA TRP A 312 11.74 -12.34 -15.44
C TRP A 312 12.56 -11.39 -16.32
N ALA A 313 13.89 -11.49 -16.27
CA ALA A 313 14.78 -10.65 -17.05
C ALA A 313 14.50 -10.72 -18.57
N GLN A 314 14.10 -11.90 -19.07
CA GLN A 314 13.72 -12.08 -20.47
C GLN A 314 12.43 -11.33 -20.85
N LYS A 315 11.51 -11.14 -19.90
CA LYS A 315 10.19 -10.51 -20.13
C LYS A 315 10.16 -9.02 -19.78
N ALA A 316 10.97 -8.61 -18.81
CA ALA A 316 10.85 -7.30 -18.17
C ALA A 316 11.48 -6.16 -18.99
N GLY A 317 12.24 -6.47 -20.05
CA GLY A 317 12.90 -5.47 -20.89
C GLY A 317 14.18 -4.91 -20.27
N ILE A 318 14.90 -4.11 -21.08
CA ILE A 318 16.26 -3.65 -20.75
C ILE A 318 16.31 -2.76 -19.49
N ASN A 319 15.38 -1.81 -19.35
CA ASN A 319 15.36 -0.88 -18.22
C ASN A 319 15.13 -1.61 -16.89
N SER A 320 14.23 -2.58 -16.88
CA SER A 320 13.94 -3.40 -15.72
C SER A 320 15.13 -4.29 -15.35
N THR A 321 15.78 -4.86 -16.35
CA THR A 321 16.99 -5.69 -16.15
C THR A 321 18.14 -4.83 -15.61
N GLN A 322 18.32 -3.59 -16.04
CA GLN A 322 19.31 -2.67 -15.51
C GLN A 322 19.08 -2.37 -14.00
N ALA A 323 17.83 -2.25 -13.57
CA ALA A 323 17.53 -2.06 -12.15
C ALA A 323 17.96 -3.28 -11.32
N LEU A 324 17.72 -4.50 -11.82
CA LEU A 324 18.19 -5.74 -11.18
C LEU A 324 19.73 -5.83 -11.14
N LEU A 325 20.41 -5.49 -12.22
CA LEU A 325 21.88 -5.45 -12.27
C LEU A 325 22.44 -4.39 -11.30
N GLY A 326 21.81 -3.22 -11.22
CA GLY A 326 22.16 -2.18 -10.26
C GLY A 326 22.03 -2.62 -8.81
N TYR A 327 21.05 -3.45 -8.51
CA TYR A 327 20.91 -4.08 -7.19
C TYR A 327 22.07 -5.05 -6.90
N TYR A 328 22.41 -5.95 -7.84
CA TYR A 328 23.52 -6.88 -7.64
C TYR A 328 24.88 -6.18 -7.49
N ALA A 329 25.10 -5.12 -8.24
CA ALA A 329 26.34 -4.31 -8.12
C ALA A 329 26.48 -3.68 -6.71
N ARG A 330 25.37 -3.25 -6.09
CA ARG A 330 25.37 -2.68 -4.73
C ARG A 330 25.52 -3.73 -3.62
N ARG A 331 25.09 -4.97 -3.88
CA ARG A 331 25.17 -6.07 -2.91
C ARG A 331 26.55 -6.69 -2.83
N GLY A 332 27.36 -6.58 -3.88
CA GLY A 332 28.71 -7.16 -3.96
C GLY A 332 29.84 -6.25 -3.48
N GLY A 333 29.55 -5.01 -3.11
CA GLY A 333 30.47 -4.06 -2.49
C GLY A 333 30.18 -3.91 -1.00
#